data_ba8411251aad8a26470fa3d74393393a
#
_entry.id   ba8411251aad8a26470fa3d74393393a
#
_cell.length_a   1.000
_cell.length_b   1.000
_cell.length_c   1.000
_cell.angle_alpha   90.00
_cell.angle_beta   90.00
_cell.angle_gamma   90.00
#
_symmetry.space_group_name_H-M   'P 1'
#
loop_
_entity.id
_entity.type
_entity.pdbx_description
1 polymer ?
#
loop_
_entity_poly.entity_id
_entity_poly.type
_entity_poly.pdbx_seq_one_letter_code
_entity_poly.pdbx_strand_id
1 'polypeptide(L)'
;MKKPILVIQMQRMGDLILSFPLFLWLERVYPGHPIWVMAEPAFARPLLRLSPQVRYLDYAQGAQVRNEAFHLVINLSHRPESMTLAGSLRSEKLVGGYIRDGATRIAGDWQEYRLSLTHNNRHNQFHWADLNALDVVPLHTLVGTRWPEPRIMPRYVRQIGLFLGASEPDKRPAALFWATLVGELERRGFIPVLLGGPAEIALCREVQRLAARPVASACGSLGLDRFAMFGQNLAAMITPDTGPMHLAAWSGLMVLNLSMGPVHAFETGPYQPGHVVLRSARDCVGCWRCRFERPRCHDGFEPVRVVRVLEAMLGRKGKMSGLRLPGLEIFASGRKGGLYDLHPICVHPKAGRKLGAYWQAFWLHAFGLGSRDDCLAAARELREAHEGLAESLAAGALRFFRLASAASDPDRLVREWDVTSLALRPLSGYAAVHLSNHDCSSASRRRVLTLAEEHLGFLSQS
;
A
#
# COMPACT_ATOMS: atom_id res chain seq x y z
N MET A 1 1.40 -33.70 13.82
CA MET A 1 1.85 -32.37 13.34
C MET A 1 0.72 -31.37 13.56
N LYS A 2 1.04 -30.09 13.89
CA LYS A 2 0.01 -29.04 13.96
C LYS A 2 -0.62 -28.80 12.58
N LYS A 3 -1.91 -28.42 12.56
CA LYS A 3 -2.62 -28.08 11.30
C LYS A 3 -1.93 -26.92 10.62
N PRO A 4 -1.77 -26.92 9.27
CA PRO A 4 -1.13 -25.82 8.57
C PRO A 4 -1.97 -24.53 8.55
N ILE A 5 -1.32 -23.41 8.29
CA ILE A 5 -1.93 -22.13 7.92
C ILE A 5 -1.80 -21.99 6.42
N LEU A 6 -2.88 -21.66 5.72
CA LEU A 6 -2.87 -21.41 4.29
C LEU A 6 -3.08 -19.92 4.01
N VAL A 7 -2.15 -19.31 3.29
CA VAL A 7 -2.32 -17.98 2.70
C VAL A 7 -2.52 -18.12 1.19
N ILE A 8 -3.60 -17.60 0.66
CA ILE A 8 -3.90 -17.58 -0.77
C ILE A 8 -3.61 -16.16 -1.29
N GLN A 9 -2.55 -16.01 -2.10
CA GLN A 9 -2.13 -14.75 -2.71
C GLN A 9 -1.82 -14.96 -4.19
N MET A 10 -2.85 -14.98 -5.01
CA MET A 10 -2.77 -15.26 -6.45
C MET A 10 -2.80 -13.98 -7.30
N GLN A 11 -2.62 -12.83 -6.69
CA GLN A 11 -2.58 -11.55 -7.39
C GLN A 11 -1.21 -11.33 -8.08
N ARG A 12 -0.82 -10.08 -8.25
CA ARG A 12 0.44 -9.71 -8.90
C ARG A 12 1.65 -9.98 -8.00
N MET A 13 2.84 -9.99 -8.59
CA MET A 13 4.11 -10.18 -7.88
C MET A 13 4.30 -9.20 -6.70
N GLY A 14 3.93 -7.93 -6.88
CA GLY A 14 4.01 -6.92 -5.83
C GLY A 14 3.18 -7.29 -4.59
N ASP A 15 1.95 -7.79 -4.80
CA ASP A 15 1.06 -8.22 -3.71
C ASP A 15 1.64 -9.42 -2.95
N LEU A 16 2.33 -10.33 -3.65
CA LEU A 16 3.01 -11.46 -3.02
C LEU A 16 4.17 -10.97 -2.13
N ILE A 17 4.98 -10.02 -2.60
CA ILE A 17 6.08 -9.44 -1.82
C ILE A 17 5.54 -8.66 -0.61
N LEU A 18 4.43 -7.94 -0.77
CA LEU A 18 3.75 -7.25 0.32
C LEU A 18 3.11 -8.19 1.35
N SER A 19 3.04 -9.49 1.05
CA SER A 19 2.62 -10.51 2.01
C SER A 19 3.79 -11.11 2.80
N PHE A 20 5.05 -10.84 2.47
CA PHE A 20 6.21 -11.38 3.18
C PHE A 20 6.25 -10.97 4.67
N PRO A 21 5.92 -9.72 5.05
CA PRO A 21 5.78 -9.38 6.46
C PRO A 21 4.77 -10.27 7.21
N LEU A 22 3.61 -10.55 6.61
CA LEU A 22 2.61 -11.44 7.18
C LEU A 22 3.19 -12.84 7.44
N PHE A 23 3.98 -13.40 6.52
CA PHE A 23 4.57 -14.74 6.70
C PHE A 23 5.49 -14.79 7.92
N LEU A 24 6.33 -13.75 8.14
CA LEU A 24 7.18 -13.64 9.32
C LEU A 24 6.37 -13.53 10.61
N TRP A 25 5.27 -12.77 10.59
CA TRP A 25 4.43 -12.62 11.77
C TRP A 25 3.64 -13.88 12.09
N LEU A 26 3.15 -14.60 11.08
CA LEU A 26 2.45 -15.88 11.29
C LEU A 26 3.36 -16.92 11.94
N GLU A 27 4.64 -16.99 11.55
CA GLU A 27 5.61 -17.87 12.19
C GLU A 27 5.77 -17.58 13.70
N ARG A 28 5.78 -16.29 14.07
CA ARG A 28 5.93 -15.83 15.46
C ARG A 28 4.67 -16.04 16.30
N VAL A 29 3.50 -15.75 15.71
CA VAL A 29 2.21 -15.82 16.42
C VAL A 29 1.70 -17.25 16.53
N TYR A 30 2.00 -18.09 15.53
CA TYR A 30 1.54 -19.48 15.46
C TYR A 30 2.72 -20.46 15.37
N PRO A 31 3.57 -20.54 16.40
CA PRO A 31 4.78 -21.34 16.33
C PRO A 31 4.47 -22.83 16.13
N GLY A 32 5.16 -23.44 15.18
CA GLY A 32 5.04 -24.86 14.83
C GLY A 32 3.85 -25.20 13.93
N HIS A 33 3.07 -24.21 13.45
CA HIS A 33 2.11 -24.40 12.36
C HIS A 33 2.82 -24.20 11.03
N PRO A 34 2.85 -25.19 10.12
CA PRO A 34 3.43 -25.01 8.80
C PRO A 34 2.69 -23.92 8.02
N ILE A 35 3.43 -23.00 7.40
CA ILE A 35 2.83 -21.94 6.57
C ILE A 35 2.88 -22.37 5.12
N TRP A 36 1.72 -22.49 4.50
CA TRP A 36 1.56 -22.80 3.07
C TRP A 36 1.07 -21.54 2.36
N VAL A 37 1.64 -21.28 1.20
CA VAL A 37 1.29 -20.11 0.38
C VAL A 37 0.90 -20.56 -1.01
N MET A 38 -0.36 -20.36 -1.36
CA MET A 38 -0.82 -20.60 -2.73
C MET A 38 -0.61 -19.32 -3.54
N ALA A 39 0.22 -19.40 -4.56
CA ALA A 39 0.59 -18.27 -5.40
C ALA A 39 0.82 -18.72 -6.86
N GLU A 40 0.78 -17.75 -7.79
CA GLU A 40 1.14 -17.99 -9.18
C GLU A 40 2.61 -18.43 -9.31
N PRO A 41 2.90 -19.58 -9.93
CA PRO A 41 4.27 -20.08 -10.06
C PRO A 41 5.22 -19.11 -10.74
N ALA A 42 4.71 -18.35 -11.71
CA ALA A 42 5.49 -17.33 -12.41
C ALA A 42 6.05 -16.24 -11.47
N PHE A 43 5.35 -15.95 -10.37
CA PHE A 43 5.80 -14.98 -9.35
C PHE A 43 6.52 -15.67 -8.19
N ALA A 44 6.04 -16.80 -7.73
CA ALA A 44 6.59 -17.49 -6.56
C ALA A 44 7.99 -18.07 -6.82
N ARG A 45 8.21 -18.76 -7.96
CA ARG A 45 9.48 -19.45 -8.27
C ARG A 45 10.70 -18.50 -8.20
N PRO A 46 10.69 -17.31 -8.83
CA PRO A 46 11.83 -16.40 -8.77
C PRO A 46 12.04 -15.79 -7.36
N LEU A 47 11.04 -15.84 -6.48
CA LEU A 47 11.09 -15.26 -5.14
C LEU A 47 11.44 -16.25 -4.04
N LEU A 48 11.55 -17.57 -4.34
CA LEU A 48 11.76 -18.62 -3.33
C LEU A 48 12.95 -18.37 -2.39
N ARG A 49 14.05 -17.82 -2.92
CA ARG A 49 15.27 -17.52 -2.12
C ARG A 49 15.21 -16.18 -1.38
N LEU A 50 14.20 -15.36 -1.66
CA LEU A 50 14.06 -14.00 -1.17
C LEU A 50 12.89 -13.87 -0.19
N SER A 51 11.94 -14.79 -0.26
CA SER A 51 10.80 -14.86 0.65
C SER A 51 11.19 -15.47 1.99
N PRO A 52 10.40 -15.24 3.06
CA PRO A 52 10.44 -16.05 4.27
C PRO A 52 10.27 -17.54 3.96
N GLN A 53 10.69 -18.40 4.88
CA GLN A 53 10.59 -19.85 4.72
C GLN A 53 9.12 -20.30 4.83
N VAL A 54 8.50 -20.55 3.67
CA VAL A 54 7.12 -21.03 3.55
C VAL A 54 7.04 -22.11 2.46
N ARG A 55 6.02 -22.95 2.52
CA ARG A 55 5.76 -23.92 1.45
C ARG A 55 4.88 -23.28 0.37
N TYR A 56 5.44 -23.00 -0.78
CA TYR A 56 4.66 -22.53 -1.92
C TYR A 56 3.91 -23.68 -2.61
N LEU A 57 2.68 -23.41 -2.99
CA LEU A 57 1.77 -24.31 -3.70
C LEU A 57 1.26 -23.62 -4.97
N ASP A 58 1.10 -24.39 -6.03
CA ASP A 58 0.39 -23.97 -7.24
C ASP A 58 -1.12 -24.17 -7.05
N TYR A 59 -1.96 -23.39 -7.73
CA TYR A 59 -3.40 -23.59 -7.75
C TYR A 59 -3.80 -24.96 -8.32
N ALA A 60 -3.03 -25.52 -9.25
CA ALA A 60 -3.21 -26.89 -9.75
C ALA A 60 -3.18 -27.97 -8.63
N GLN A 61 -2.55 -27.66 -7.47
CA GLN A 61 -2.54 -28.52 -6.28
C GLN A 61 -3.79 -28.34 -5.40
N GLY A 62 -4.80 -27.61 -5.86
CA GLY A 62 -6.02 -27.31 -5.10
C GLY A 62 -6.76 -28.58 -4.63
N ALA A 63 -6.73 -29.67 -5.38
CA ALA A 63 -7.33 -30.94 -4.97
C ALA A 63 -6.66 -31.50 -3.69
N GLN A 64 -5.33 -31.45 -3.60
CA GLN A 64 -4.58 -31.84 -2.42
C GLN A 64 -4.92 -30.96 -1.22
N VAL A 65 -5.00 -29.64 -1.43
CA VAL A 65 -5.32 -28.66 -0.38
C VAL A 65 -6.73 -28.87 0.20
N ARG A 66 -7.72 -29.29 -0.64
CA ARG A 66 -9.09 -29.56 -0.15
C ARG A 66 -9.20 -30.77 0.81
N ASN A 67 -8.25 -31.66 0.77
CA ASN A 67 -8.23 -32.83 1.66
C ASN A 67 -7.65 -32.50 3.04
N GLU A 68 -7.00 -31.35 3.19
CA GLU A 68 -6.39 -30.92 4.43
C GLU A 68 -7.37 -30.20 5.35
N ALA A 69 -7.04 -30.16 6.65
CA ALA A 69 -7.71 -29.33 7.64
C ALA A 69 -6.74 -28.24 8.12
N PHE A 70 -7.13 -27.00 8.03
CA PHE A 70 -6.28 -25.86 8.37
C PHE A 70 -6.59 -25.30 9.75
N HIS A 71 -5.57 -24.80 10.43
CA HIS A 71 -5.76 -23.94 11.59
C HIS A 71 -6.34 -22.59 11.18
N LEU A 72 -5.80 -22.01 10.09
CA LEU A 72 -6.18 -20.70 9.59
C LEU A 72 -6.09 -20.70 8.06
N VAL A 73 -7.10 -20.15 7.39
CA VAL A 73 -7.08 -19.83 5.96
C VAL A 73 -7.18 -18.32 5.81
N ILE A 74 -6.25 -17.71 5.09
CA ILE A 74 -6.21 -16.28 4.78
C ILE A 74 -6.27 -16.12 3.26
N ASN A 75 -7.38 -15.64 2.72
CA ASN A 75 -7.48 -15.34 1.29
C ASN A 75 -7.29 -13.84 1.05
N LEU A 76 -6.14 -13.46 0.55
CA LEU A 76 -5.80 -12.11 0.15
C LEU A 76 -6.08 -11.81 -1.32
N SER A 77 -6.51 -12.83 -2.08
CA SER A 77 -6.81 -12.75 -3.50
C SER A 77 -8.30 -12.45 -3.73
N HIS A 78 -8.58 -11.66 -4.78
CA HIS A 78 -9.95 -11.32 -5.20
C HIS A 78 -10.42 -12.13 -6.42
N ARG A 79 -9.67 -13.13 -6.84
CA ARG A 79 -10.04 -13.99 -7.97
C ARG A 79 -11.18 -14.92 -7.56
N PRO A 80 -12.21 -15.12 -8.40
CA PRO A 80 -13.33 -16.02 -8.09
C PRO A 80 -12.89 -17.44 -7.73
N GLU A 81 -11.88 -17.98 -8.43
CA GLU A 81 -11.33 -19.30 -8.15
C GLU A 81 -10.67 -19.42 -6.78
N SER A 82 -9.97 -18.37 -6.33
CA SER A 82 -9.38 -18.30 -4.99
C SER A 82 -10.44 -18.22 -3.90
N MET A 83 -11.50 -17.45 -4.14
CA MET A 83 -12.62 -17.27 -3.21
C MET A 83 -13.44 -18.56 -3.11
N THR A 84 -13.69 -19.26 -4.22
CA THR A 84 -14.35 -20.57 -4.24
C THR A 84 -13.53 -21.62 -3.50
N LEU A 85 -12.20 -21.64 -3.72
CA LEU A 85 -11.32 -22.52 -2.98
C LEU A 85 -11.39 -22.23 -1.48
N ALA A 86 -11.20 -20.97 -1.06
CA ALA A 86 -11.24 -20.58 0.35
C ALA A 86 -12.55 -21.00 1.05
N GLY A 87 -13.70 -20.82 0.37
CA GLY A 87 -15.00 -21.23 0.89
C GLY A 87 -15.21 -22.74 1.01
N SER A 88 -14.50 -23.55 0.22
CA SER A 88 -14.58 -25.00 0.22
C SER A 88 -13.66 -25.70 1.25
N LEU A 89 -12.70 -24.98 1.85
CA LEU A 89 -11.72 -25.54 2.74
C LEU A 89 -12.25 -25.74 4.19
N ARG A 90 -11.76 -26.78 4.84
CA ARG A 90 -12.00 -27.01 6.28
C ARG A 90 -10.97 -26.23 7.09
N SER A 91 -11.39 -25.22 7.85
CA SER A 91 -10.52 -24.40 8.69
C SER A 91 -11.17 -24.04 10.01
N GLU A 92 -10.36 -23.86 11.06
CA GLU A 92 -10.83 -23.36 12.36
C GLU A 92 -11.17 -21.87 12.29
N LYS A 93 -10.42 -21.11 11.48
CA LYS A 93 -10.67 -19.68 11.18
C LYS A 93 -10.45 -19.43 9.70
N LEU A 94 -11.33 -18.60 9.10
CA LEU A 94 -11.21 -18.09 7.74
C LEU A 94 -11.16 -16.55 7.79
N VAL A 95 -10.26 -15.94 7.02
CA VAL A 95 -10.12 -14.50 6.85
C VAL A 95 -9.99 -14.16 5.38
N GLY A 96 -10.61 -13.06 4.95
CA GLY A 96 -10.61 -12.61 3.55
C GLY A 96 -11.84 -13.07 2.76
N GLY A 97 -11.80 -12.85 1.44
CA GLY A 97 -12.91 -13.16 0.55
C GLY A 97 -13.12 -14.64 0.33
N TYR A 98 -14.38 -15.10 0.34
CA TYR A 98 -14.74 -16.48 0.02
C TYR A 98 -16.10 -16.56 -0.66
N ILE A 99 -16.35 -17.67 -1.37
CA ILE A 99 -17.65 -18.02 -1.94
C ILE A 99 -18.11 -19.31 -1.28
N ARG A 100 -19.32 -19.28 -0.68
CA ARG A 100 -19.96 -20.44 -0.08
C ARG A 100 -21.46 -20.39 -0.39
N ASP A 101 -22.03 -21.50 -0.79
CA ASP A 101 -23.45 -21.62 -1.15
C ASP A 101 -23.91 -20.56 -2.17
N GLY A 102 -23.05 -20.25 -3.15
CA GLY A 102 -23.28 -19.27 -4.19
C GLY A 102 -23.14 -17.79 -3.75
N ALA A 103 -22.96 -17.54 -2.45
CA ALA A 103 -22.81 -16.19 -1.92
C ALA A 103 -21.33 -15.81 -1.76
N THR A 104 -20.97 -14.62 -2.24
CA THR A 104 -19.67 -13.99 -1.99
C THR A 104 -19.70 -13.28 -0.64
N ARG A 105 -18.72 -13.56 0.22
CA ARG A 105 -18.59 -13.00 1.57
C ARG A 105 -17.14 -12.66 1.87
N ILE A 106 -16.95 -11.81 2.87
CA ILE A 106 -15.65 -11.43 3.41
C ILE A 106 -15.66 -11.70 4.92
N ALA A 107 -14.65 -12.37 5.41
CA ALA A 107 -14.43 -12.60 6.83
C ALA A 107 -13.28 -11.73 7.33
N GLY A 108 -13.50 -11.00 8.43
CA GLY A 108 -12.55 -10.10 9.08
C GLY A 108 -12.85 -8.63 8.83
N ASP A 109 -12.87 -7.84 9.92
CA ASP A 109 -13.18 -6.40 9.88
C ASP A 109 -12.18 -5.62 9.01
N TRP A 110 -10.90 -5.97 9.12
CA TRP A 110 -9.85 -5.34 8.33
C TRP A 110 -9.89 -5.73 6.84
N GLN A 111 -10.41 -6.91 6.50
CA GLN A 111 -10.61 -7.29 5.09
C GLN A 111 -11.85 -6.60 4.51
N GLU A 112 -12.92 -6.38 5.29
CA GLU A 112 -14.04 -5.53 4.88
C GLU A 112 -13.57 -4.08 4.68
N TYR A 113 -12.80 -3.54 5.63
CA TYR A 113 -12.17 -2.22 5.49
C TYR A 113 -11.30 -2.14 4.23
N ARG A 114 -10.45 -3.13 4.00
CA ARG A 114 -9.60 -3.20 2.81
C ARG A 114 -10.41 -3.18 1.51
N LEU A 115 -11.53 -3.90 1.44
CA LEU A 115 -12.41 -3.86 0.29
C LEU A 115 -13.05 -2.47 0.12
N SER A 116 -13.43 -1.81 1.21
CA SER A 116 -14.05 -0.49 1.18
C SER A 116 -13.13 0.61 0.64
N LEU A 117 -11.83 0.35 0.56
CA LEU A 117 -10.86 1.27 -0.05
C LEU A 117 -10.89 1.27 -1.58
N THR A 118 -11.60 0.34 -2.21
CA THR A 118 -11.74 0.31 -3.67
C THR A 118 -12.44 1.57 -4.15
N HIS A 119 -11.76 2.36 -5.00
CA HIS A 119 -12.17 3.70 -5.45
C HIS A 119 -12.42 4.71 -4.30
N ASN A 120 -11.93 4.43 -3.08
CA ASN A 120 -12.22 5.19 -1.86
C ASN A 120 -11.01 5.32 -0.90
N ASN A 121 -9.80 5.25 -1.42
CA ASN A 121 -8.60 5.19 -0.60
C ASN A 121 -7.96 6.57 -0.28
N ARG A 122 -8.59 7.68 -0.67
CA ARG A 122 -8.00 9.02 -0.57
C ARG A 122 -7.49 9.39 0.82
N HIS A 123 -8.21 8.97 1.86
CA HIS A 123 -7.91 9.27 3.26
C HIS A 123 -7.34 8.08 4.02
N ASN A 124 -7.04 6.97 3.32
CA ASN A 124 -6.41 5.82 3.93
C ASN A 124 -4.95 6.13 4.32
N GLN A 125 -4.56 5.70 5.53
CA GLN A 125 -3.18 5.73 6.00
C GLN A 125 -2.68 4.34 6.44
N PHE A 126 -3.36 3.27 6.03
CA PHE A 126 -2.88 1.91 6.26
C PHE A 126 -2.20 1.37 5.01
N HIS A 127 -1.11 0.64 5.24
CA HIS A 127 -0.38 -0.04 4.18
C HIS A 127 -0.97 -1.44 3.91
N TRP A 128 -0.92 -1.90 2.67
CA TRP A 128 -1.42 -3.23 2.30
C TRP A 128 -0.78 -4.36 3.11
N ALA A 129 0.52 -4.28 3.42
CA ALA A 129 1.20 -5.27 4.24
C ALA A 129 0.65 -5.34 5.68
N ASP A 130 0.28 -4.19 6.26
CA ASP A 130 -0.36 -4.14 7.57
C ASP A 130 -1.79 -4.68 7.50
N LEU A 131 -2.59 -4.24 6.53
CA LEU A 131 -3.96 -4.71 6.32
C LEU A 131 -4.05 -6.21 6.06
N ASN A 132 -3.03 -6.82 5.46
CA ASN A 132 -2.95 -8.27 5.30
C ASN A 132 -2.86 -9.02 6.64
N ALA A 133 -2.44 -8.36 7.71
CA ALA A 133 -2.13 -8.98 9.00
C ALA A 133 -3.14 -8.70 10.12
N LEU A 134 -3.78 -7.52 10.12
CA LEU A 134 -4.49 -6.99 11.29
C LEU A 134 -5.66 -7.84 11.80
N ASP A 135 -6.26 -8.73 11.00
CA ASP A 135 -7.28 -9.69 11.46
C ASP A 135 -6.71 -10.93 12.16
N VAL A 136 -5.39 -11.18 12.05
CA VAL A 136 -4.77 -12.45 12.46
C VAL A 136 -3.50 -12.30 13.28
N VAL A 137 -2.91 -11.12 13.28
CA VAL A 137 -1.67 -10.80 14.00
C VAL A 137 -1.98 -9.70 15.03
N PRO A 138 -1.75 -9.94 16.32
CA PRO A 138 -1.92 -8.92 17.35
C PRO A 138 -1.02 -7.70 17.11
N LEU A 139 -1.55 -6.51 17.34
CA LEU A 139 -0.83 -5.25 17.09
C LEU A 139 0.53 -5.17 17.81
N HIS A 140 0.62 -5.72 19.04
CA HIS A 140 1.89 -5.74 19.78
C HIS A 140 3.00 -6.52 19.04
N THR A 141 2.66 -7.49 18.20
CA THR A 141 3.63 -8.21 17.36
C THR A 141 4.18 -7.30 16.26
N LEU A 142 3.33 -6.46 15.65
CA LEU A 142 3.77 -5.45 14.68
C LEU A 142 4.65 -4.41 15.37
N VAL A 143 4.23 -3.89 16.52
CA VAL A 143 4.98 -2.92 17.35
C VAL A 143 6.36 -3.46 17.73
N GLY A 144 6.44 -4.72 18.16
CA GLY A 144 7.69 -5.39 18.54
C GLY A 144 8.60 -5.79 17.37
N THR A 145 8.14 -5.62 16.12
CA THR A 145 8.93 -6.00 14.95
C THR A 145 9.89 -4.90 14.55
N ARG A 146 11.19 -5.23 14.59
CA ARG A 146 12.25 -4.35 14.08
C ARG A 146 12.52 -4.69 12.62
N TRP A 147 12.42 -3.69 11.76
CA TRP A 147 12.74 -3.80 10.35
C TRP A 147 14.12 -3.23 10.08
N PRO A 148 14.94 -3.90 9.25
CA PRO A 148 16.23 -3.34 8.86
C PRO A 148 16.04 -2.07 8.02
N GLU A 149 16.88 -1.09 8.25
CA GLU A 149 17.00 0.06 7.36
C GLU A 149 17.76 -0.30 6.09
N PRO A 150 17.60 0.48 5.02
CA PRO A 150 18.36 0.27 3.79
C PRO A 150 19.86 0.38 4.02
N ARG A 151 20.61 -0.39 3.25
CA ARG A 151 22.07 -0.31 3.30
C ARG A 151 22.56 1.07 2.84
N ILE A 152 23.48 1.64 3.61
CA ILE A 152 24.22 2.84 3.22
C ILE A 152 25.52 2.38 2.54
N MET A 153 25.61 2.61 1.24
CA MET A 153 26.78 2.24 0.46
C MET A 153 27.89 3.28 0.60
N PRO A 154 29.17 2.85 0.54
CA PRO A 154 30.30 3.78 0.53
C PRO A 154 30.19 4.80 -0.61
N ARG A 155 30.73 6.01 -0.40
CA ARG A 155 30.61 7.12 -1.38
C ARG A 155 31.23 6.83 -2.75
N TYR A 156 32.17 5.91 -2.84
CA TYR A 156 32.76 5.50 -4.12
C TYR A 156 31.81 4.63 -4.95
N VAL A 157 30.79 4.00 -4.34
CA VAL A 157 29.73 3.32 -5.07
C VAL A 157 28.80 4.38 -5.67
N ARG A 158 28.85 4.54 -6.97
CA ARG A 158 28.15 5.60 -7.71
C ARG A 158 27.04 5.07 -8.63
N GLN A 159 26.87 3.77 -8.68
CA GLN A 159 25.86 3.14 -9.52
C GLN A 159 24.44 3.38 -8.98
N ILE A 160 23.57 3.90 -9.82
CA ILE A 160 22.15 4.17 -9.53
C ILE A 160 21.30 3.35 -10.48
N GLY A 161 20.48 2.46 -9.94
CA GLY A 161 19.48 1.73 -10.73
C GLY A 161 18.30 2.64 -11.09
N LEU A 162 17.88 2.61 -12.34
CA LEU A 162 16.70 3.28 -12.83
C LEU A 162 15.71 2.21 -13.30
N PHE A 163 14.73 1.86 -12.45
CA PHE A 163 13.70 0.92 -12.84
C PHE A 163 12.59 1.66 -13.58
N LEU A 164 12.42 1.35 -14.88
CA LEU A 164 11.61 2.17 -15.79
C LEU A 164 10.12 1.83 -15.75
N GLY A 165 9.76 0.62 -15.34
CA GLY A 165 8.44 0.03 -15.52
C GLY A 165 7.45 0.31 -14.40
N ALA A 166 6.17 0.32 -14.77
CA ALA A 166 5.03 0.15 -13.89
C ALA A 166 3.90 -0.54 -14.66
N SER A 167 2.89 -1.07 -13.94
CA SER A 167 1.77 -1.80 -14.55
C SER A 167 0.93 -0.94 -15.52
N GLU A 168 0.94 0.36 -15.34
CA GLU A 168 0.16 1.32 -16.12
C GLU A 168 1.02 2.52 -16.52
N PRO A 169 0.84 3.09 -17.75
CA PRO A 169 1.60 4.25 -18.19
C PRO A 169 1.51 5.46 -17.26
N ASP A 170 0.32 5.70 -16.69
CA ASP A 170 0.08 6.84 -15.79
C ASP A 170 0.85 6.74 -14.45
N LYS A 171 1.38 5.57 -14.13
CA LYS A 171 2.16 5.32 -12.91
C LYS A 171 3.66 5.51 -13.09
N ARG A 172 4.13 5.83 -14.29
CA ARG A 172 5.56 5.93 -14.62
C ARG A 172 5.90 7.16 -15.47
N PRO A 173 7.12 7.69 -15.37
CA PRO A 173 7.61 8.73 -16.28
C PRO A 173 7.71 8.25 -17.74
N ALA A 174 7.61 9.18 -18.67
CA ALA A 174 7.88 8.95 -20.10
C ALA A 174 9.39 8.75 -20.38
N ALA A 175 9.74 8.20 -21.56
CA ALA A 175 11.12 7.92 -21.94
C ALA A 175 12.03 9.17 -21.89
N LEU A 176 11.54 10.33 -22.30
CA LEU A 176 12.30 11.59 -22.26
C LEU A 176 12.70 11.99 -20.84
N PHE A 177 11.82 11.77 -19.84
CA PHE A 177 12.17 12.02 -18.44
C PHE A 177 13.37 11.16 -18.01
N TRP A 178 13.34 9.86 -18.32
CA TRP A 178 14.40 8.93 -17.95
C TRP A 178 15.73 9.27 -18.66
N ALA A 179 15.68 9.61 -19.97
CA ALA A 179 16.86 10.01 -20.71
C ALA A 179 17.48 11.31 -20.15
N THR A 180 16.65 12.29 -19.78
CA THR A 180 17.11 13.52 -19.13
C THR A 180 17.68 13.22 -17.74
N LEU A 181 17.06 12.32 -16.97
CA LEU A 181 17.54 11.91 -15.66
C LEU A 181 18.92 11.23 -15.74
N VAL A 182 19.16 10.40 -16.76
CA VAL A 182 20.48 9.82 -17.04
C VAL A 182 21.53 10.91 -17.17
N GLY A 183 21.31 11.91 -18.01
CA GLY A 183 22.25 13.02 -18.19
C GLY A 183 22.47 13.85 -16.92
N GLU A 184 21.41 14.06 -16.12
CA GLU A 184 21.52 14.76 -14.84
C GLU A 184 22.36 13.99 -13.82
N LEU A 185 22.21 12.66 -13.76
CA LEU A 185 22.99 11.79 -12.88
C LEU A 185 24.47 11.78 -13.29
N GLU A 186 24.77 11.62 -14.58
CA GLU A 186 26.14 11.62 -15.11
C GLU A 186 26.87 12.93 -14.82
N ARG A 187 26.20 14.08 -15.02
CA ARG A 187 26.76 15.41 -14.70
C ARG A 187 27.16 15.56 -13.23
N ARG A 188 26.55 14.79 -12.33
CA ARG A 188 26.86 14.76 -10.89
C ARG A 188 27.77 13.60 -10.49
N GLY A 189 28.32 12.89 -11.47
CA GLY A 189 29.29 11.81 -11.26
C GLY A 189 28.68 10.50 -10.82
N PHE A 190 27.34 10.30 -10.95
CA PHE A 190 26.72 9.00 -10.80
C PHE A 190 26.84 8.18 -12.07
N ILE A 191 26.63 6.87 -11.93
CA ILE A 191 26.67 5.91 -13.04
C ILE A 191 25.25 5.27 -13.13
N PRO A 192 24.37 5.80 -13.98
CA PRO A 192 23.02 5.25 -14.13
C PRO A 192 23.03 3.89 -14.85
N VAL A 193 22.17 2.96 -14.41
CA VAL A 193 21.94 1.68 -15.06
C VAL A 193 20.44 1.49 -15.24
N LEU A 194 20.00 1.30 -16.48
CA LEU A 194 18.59 1.06 -16.79
C LEU A 194 18.20 -0.35 -16.39
N LEU A 195 17.09 -0.47 -15.66
CA LEU A 195 16.53 -1.73 -15.16
C LEU A 195 15.08 -1.87 -15.62
N GLY A 196 14.66 -3.10 -15.88
CA GLY A 196 13.31 -3.44 -16.27
C GLY A 196 13.19 -4.92 -16.57
N GLY A 197 11.97 -5.45 -16.56
CA GLY A 197 11.67 -6.80 -17.04
C GLY A 197 11.55 -6.84 -18.57
N PRO A 198 11.09 -7.99 -19.13
CA PRO A 198 10.86 -8.13 -20.57
C PRO A 198 9.88 -7.07 -21.14
N ALA A 199 8.88 -6.67 -20.36
CA ALA A 199 7.89 -5.66 -20.79
C ALA A 199 8.51 -4.26 -20.98
N GLU A 200 9.62 -3.96 -20.33
CA GLU A 200 10.28 -2.66 -20.37
C GLU A 200 11.35 -2.56 -21.47
N ILE A 201 11.64 -3.61 -22.23
CA ILE A 201 12.70 -3.60 -23.26
C ILE A 201 12.47 -2.49 -24.31
N ALA A 202 11.24 -2.30 -24.78
CA ALA A 202 10.92 -1.26 -25.75
C ALA A 202 11.16 0.16 -25.17
N LEU A 203 10.68 0.41 -23.95
CA LEU A 203 10.91 1.68 -23.25
C LEU A 203 12.40 1.93 -23.00
N CYS A 204 13.14 0.89 -22.63
CA CYS A 204 14.57 0.97 -22.40
C CYS A 204 15.33 1.38 -23.67
N ARG A 205 15.03 0.77 -24.81
CA ARG A 205 15.61 1.14 -26.11
C ARG A 205 15.29 2.59 -26.48
N GLU A 206 14.07 3.03 -26.21
CA GLU A 206 13.68 4.42 -26.44
C GLU A 206 14.48 5.39 -25.55
N VAL A 207 14.64 5.08 -24.26
CA VAL A 207 15.49 5.87 -23.35
C VAL A 207 16.93 5.93 -23.86
N GLN A 208 17.52 4.80 -24.28
CA GLN A 208 18.88 4.75 -24.82
C GLN A 208 19.03 5.59 -26.10
N ARG A 209 18.02 5.60 -26.98
CA ARG A 209 18.01 6.43 -28.19
C ARG A 209 17.94 7.93 -27.89
N LEU A 210 17.21 8.31 -26.82
CA LEU A 210 17.04 9.71 -26.40
C LEU A 210 18.18 10.23 -25.54
N ALA A 211 18.95 9.34 -24.92
CA ALA A 211 20.09 9.70 -24.07
C ALA A 211 21.22 10.31 -24.92
N ALA A 212 21.85 11.38 -24.42
CA ALA A 212 22.94 12.04 -25.10
C ALA A 212 24.23 11.20 -25.19
N ARG A 213 24.36 10.18 -24.32
CA ARG A 213 25.51 9.24 -24.25
C ARG A 213 25.00 7.82 -24.08
N PRO A 214 25.79 6.81 -24.45
CA PRO A 214 25.45 5.41 -24.16
C PRO A 214 25.25 5.18 -22.66
N VAL A 215 24.14 4.56 -22.29
CA VAL A 215 23.81 4.20 -20.91
C VAL A 215 23.73 2.69 -20.76
N ALA A 216 24.31 2.16 -19.69
CA ALA A 216 24.27 0.74 -19.37
C ALA A 216 22.82 0.28 -19.11
N SER A 217 22.49 -0.91 -19.58
CA SER A 217 21.16 -1.49 -19.45
C SER A 217 21.22 -2.96 -19.09
N ALA A 218 20.36 -3.35 -18.15
CA ALA A 218 20.05 -4.73 -17.81
C ALA A 218 18.56 -5.05 -18.01
N CYS A 219 17.84 -4.24 -18.79
CA CYS A 219 16.43 -4.47 -19.08
C CYS A 219 16.23 -5.81 -19.81
N GLY A 220 15.31 -6.63 -19.30
CA GLY A 220 14.95 -7.94 -19.84
C GLY A 220 15.97 -9.05 -19.58
N SER A 221 17.13 -8.75 -18.97
CA SER A 221 18.22 -9.73 -18.76
C SER A 221 18.29 -10.28 -17.33
N LEU A 222 17.62 -9.63 -16.37
CA LEU A 222 17.63 -10.05 -14.96
C LEU A 222 16.29 -10.67 -14.55
N GLY A 223 16.35 -11.93 -14.09
CA GLY A 223 15.27 -12.50 -13.28
C GLY A 223 15.23 -11.81 -11.91
N LEU A 224 14.16 -12.00 -11.14
CA LEU A 224 13.98 -11.29 -9.85
C LEU A 224 15.06 -11.63 -8.82
N ASP A 225 15.52 -12.86 -8.78
CA ASP A 225 16.63 -13.29 -7.95
C ASP A 225 17.94 -12.57 -8.30
N ARG A 226 18.28 -12.54 -9.59
CA ARG A 226 19.45 -11.81 -10.09
C ARG A 226 19.29 -10.29 -9.93
N PHE A 227 18.09 -9.76 -10.08
CA PHE A 227 17.80 -8.35 -9.81
C PHE A 227 18.11 -8.00 -8.35
N ALA A 228 17.67 -8.80 -7.39
CA ALA A 228 17.96 -8.58 -5.98
C ALA A 228 19.48 -8.67 -5.68
N MET A 229 20.18 -9.62 -6.30
CA MET A 229 21.64 -9.75 -6.21
C MET A 229 22.36 -8.53 -6.85
N PHE A 230 21.93 -8.10 -8.03
CA PHE A 230 22.49 -6.93 -8.70
C PHE A 230 22.29 -5.67 -7.85
N GLY A 231 21.12 -5.53 -7.22
CA GLY A 231 20.79 -4.45 -6.29
C GLY A 231 21.75 -4.32 -5.11
N GLN A 232 22.50 -5.39 -4.73
CA GLN A 232 23.50 -5.31 -3.66
C GLN A 232 24.68 -4.39 -4.00
N ASN A 233 24.91 -4.12 -5.27
CA ASN A 233 26.02 -3.29 -5.76
C ASN A 233 25.59 -1.86 -6.10
N LEU A 234 24.32 -1.52 -5.94
CA LEU A 234 23.79 -0.18 -6.23
C LEU A 234 23.83 0.71 -4.98
N ALA A 235 24.13 1.99 -5.15
CA ALA A 235 24.00 2.99 -4.08
C ALA A 235 22.53 3.27 -3.76
N ALA A 236 21.68 3.30 -4.78
CA ALA A 236 20.24 3.47 -4.66
C ALA A 236 19.52 3.04 -5.94
N MET A 237 18.20 2.92 -5.87
CA MET A 237 17.33 2.74 -7.02
C MET A 237 16.27 3.84 -7.06
N ILE A 238 16.09 4.45 -8.23
CA ILE A 238 14.97 5.36 -8.54
C ILE A 238 13.93 4.55 -9.31
N THR A 239 12.67 4.56 -8.86
CA THR A 239 11.63 3.69 -9.39
C THR A 239 10.24 4.27 -9.16
N PRO A 240 9.28 4.09 -10.08
CA PRO A 240 7.88 4.29 -9.78
C PRO A 240 7.37 3.22 -8.79
N ASP A 241 6.09 3.27 -8.44
CA ASP A 241 5.42 2.23 -7.64
C ASP A 241 5.23 0.96 -8.48
N THR A 242 5.95 -0.10 -8.12
CA THR A 242 6.00 -1.36 -8.87
C THR A 242 6.50 -2.52 -8.01
N GLY A 243 6.22 -3.76 -8.44
CA GLY A 243 6.71 -4.96 -7.74
C GLY A 243 8.22 -4.97 -7.45
N PRO A 244 9.10 -4.67 -8.41
CA PRO A 244 10.53 -4.53 -8.16
C PRO A 244 10.94 -3.47 -7.14
N MET A 245 10.14 -2.41 -6.94
CA MET A 245 10.34 -1.46 -5.84
C MET A 245 10.20 -2.16 -4.48
N HIS A 246 9.14 -2.95 -4.32
CA HIS A 246 8.91 -3.70 -3.08
C HIS A 246 10.03 -4.71 -2.83
N LEU A 247 10.50 -5.38 -3.89
CA LEU A 247 11.62 -6.32 -3.78
C LEU A 247 12.94 -5.63 -3.42
N ALA A 248 13.21 -4.47 -4.00
CA ALA A 248 14.37 -3.66 -3.66
C ALA A 248 14.36 -3.22 -2.19
N ALA A 249 13.21 -2.71 -1.72
CA ALA A 249 13.03 -2.34 -0.32
C ALA A 249 13.21 -3.55 0.61
N TRP A 250 12.59 -4.69 0.31
CA TRP A 250 12.72 -5.93 1.07
C TRP A 250 14.17 -6.42 1.14
N SER A 251 14.93 -6.29 0.04
CA SER A 251 16.34 -6.69 -0.04
C SER A 251 17.30 -5.68 0.59
N GLY A 252 16.81 -4.58 1.18
CA GLY A 252 17.61 -3.54 1.80
C GLY A 252 18.34 -2.62 0.82
N LEU A 253 17.95 -2.56 -0.46
CA LEU A 253 18.43 -1.55 -1.40
C LEU A 253 17.72 -0.22 -1.11
N MET A 254 18.48 0.87 -0.98
CA MET A 254 17.95 2.23 -0.80
C MET A 254 17.04 2.60 -1.99
N VAL A 255 15.81 2.97 -1.73
CA VAL A 255 14.82 3.32 -2.76
C VAL A 255 14.46 4.81 -2.68
N LEU A 256 14.49 5.48 -3.84
CA LEU A 256 13.79 6.73 -4.09
C LEU A 256 12.57 6.42 -4.97
N ASN A 257 11.41 6.38 -4.34
CA ASN A 257 10.15 6.08 -5.01
C ASN A 257 9.53 7.33 -5.63
N LEU A 258 9.20 7.27 -6.92
CA LEU A 258 8.43 8.29 -7.63
C LEU A 258 6.95 7.92 -7.58
N SER A 259 6.26 8.33 -6.51
CA SER A 259 4.83 8.05 -6.31
C SER A 259 3.97 9.00 -7.15
N MET A 260 3.60 8.57 -8.35
CA MET A 260 2.84 9.35 -9.33
C MET A 260 1.67 8.57 -9.92
N GLY A 261 0.75 9.26 -10.58
CA GLY A 261 -0.47 8.66 -11.13
C GLY A 261 -1.48 8.27 -10.04
N PRO A 262 -2.33 7.26 -10.31
CA PRO A 262 -3.38 6.82 -9.39
C PRO A 262 -2.88 6.01 -8.18
N VAL A 263 -1.61 6.13 -7.83
CA VAL A 263 -0.97 5.43 -6.72
C VAL A 263 -1.21 6.16 -5.40
N HIS A 264 -1.38 5.40 -4.33
CA HIS A 264 -1.45 5.93 -2.97
C HIS A 264 -0.25 5.46 -2.13
N ALA A 265 0.67 6.39 -1.83
CA ALA A 265 1.95 6.05 -1.20
C ALA A 265 1.83 5.43 0.20
N PHE A 266 0.76 5.70 0.96
CA PHE A 266 0.50 5.00 2.22
C PHE A 266 0.15 3.53 2.00
N GLU A 267 -0.53 3.19 0.91
CA GLU A 267 -0.96 1.81 0.63
C GLU A 267 0.18 0.94 0.11
N THR A 268 0.97 1.49 -0.79
CA THR A 268 1.92 0.72 -1.60
C THR A 268 3.32 1.33 -1.66
N GLY A 269 3.67 2.24 -0.75
CA GLY A 269 5.05 2.74 -0.64
C GLY A 269 6.06 1.64 -0.29
N PRO A 270 7.38 1.92 -0.34
CA PRO A 270 8.39 0.96 0.09
C PRO A 270 8.21 0.64 1.58
N TYR A 271 7.92 -0.63 1.91
CA TYR A 271 7.39 -1.00 3.21
C TYR A 271 8.40 -0.86 4.35
N GLN A 272 9.68 -1.17 4.14
CA GLN A 272 10.71 -1.04 5.18
C GLN A 272 10.96 0.44 5.52
N PRO A 273 11.41 0.77 6.75
CA PRO A 273 11.74 2.15 7.11
C PRO A 273 12.97 2.68 6.36
N GLY A 274 13.13 3.99 6.27
CA GLY A 274 14.34 4.65 5.76
C GLY A 274 14.40 4.88 4.26
N HIS A 275 13.40 4.45 3.49
CA HIS A 275 13.28 4.77 2.06
C HIS A 275 12.67 6.16 1.86
N VAL A 276 12.89 6.76 0.69
CA VAL A 276 12.37 8.08 0.36
C VAL A 276 11.24 7.97 -0.67
N VAL A 277 10.13 8.61 -0.38
CA VAL A 277 8.98 8.74 -1.28
C VAL A 277 8.84 10.17 -1.72
N LEU A 278 8.95 10.40 -3.02
CA LEU A 278 8.68 11.66 -3.67
C LEU A 278 7.28 11.60 -4.30
N ARG A 279 6.39 12.49 -3.85
CA ARG A 279 4.98 12.48 -4.21
C ARG A 279 4.53 13.83 -4.75
N SER A 280 3.57 13.83 -5.68
CA SER A 280 2.92 15.07 -6.11
C SER A 280 2.18 15.73 -4.94
N ALA A 281 2.34 17.06 -4.83
CA ALA A 281 1.63 17.89 -3.87
C ALA A 281 0.17 18.19 -4.26
N ARG A 282 -0.40 17.53 -5.28
CA ARG A 282 -1.78 17.74 -5.73
C ARG A 282 -2.79 17.06 -4.80
N ASP A 283 -3.97 17.65 -4.67
CA ASP A 283 -5.04 17.12 -3.81
C ASP A 283 -5.78 15.91 -4.42
N CYS A 284 -5.64 15.68 -5.75
CA CYS A 284 -6.30 14.57 -6.43
C CYS A 284 -5.51 13.25 -6.36
N VAL A 285 -4.42 13.17 -5.61
CA VAL A 285 -3.67 11.93 -5.41
C VAL A 285 -4.57 10.86 -4.76
N GLY A 286 -4.50 9.61 -5.23
CA GLY A 286 -5.45 8.55 -4.89
C GLY A 286 -6.73 8.59 -5.75
N CYS A 287 -6.69 9.20 -6.93
CA CYS A 287 -7.87 9.46 -7.77
C CYS A 287 -8.39 8.24 -8.55
N TRP A 288 -7.71 7.09 -8.55
CA TRP A 288 -8.00 5.87 -9.30
C TRP A 288 -8.10 6.05 -10.83
N ARG A 289 -8.78 7.09 -11.28
CA ARG A 289 -8.90 7.48 -12.68
C ARG A 289 -8.59 8.96 -12.84
N CYS A 290 -7.67 9.27 -13.74
CA CYS A 290 -7.33 10.65 -14.02
C CYS A 290 -8.48 11.38 -14.73
N ARG A 291 -8.86 12.55 -14.21
CA ARG A 291 -9.85 13.44 -14.83
C ARG A 291 -9.27 14.40 -15.87
N PHE A 292 -7.95 14.41 -16.00
CA PHE A 292 -7.25 15.25 -16.96
C PHE A 292 -6.83 14.40 -18.16
N GLU A 293 -6.69 15.01 -19.32
CA GLU A 293 -6.22 14.37 -20.54
C GLU A 293 -4.84 13.72 -20.36
N ARG A 294 -3.96 14.36 -19.58
CA ARG A 294 -2.70 13.78 -19.10
C ARG A 294 -2.56 13.93 -17.58
N PRO A 295 -1.88 13.00 -16.90
CA PRO A 295 -1.69 13.06 -15.45
C PRO A 295 -0.87 14.29 -15.01
N ARG A 296 -1.55 15.35 -14.54
CA ARG A 296 -0.88 16.56 -14.05
C ARG A 296 -0.04 16.35 -12.78
N CYS A 297 -0.20 15.23 -12.09
CA CYS A 297 0.67 14.87 -10.98
C CYS A 297 2.11 14.58 -11.40
N HIS A 298 2.39 14.37 -12.70
CA HIS A 298 3.73 14.21 -13.24
C HIS A 298 4.49 15.53 -13.37
N ASP A 299 3.79 16.67 -13.47
CA ASP A 299 4.40 17.98 -13.81
C ASP A 299 5.50 18.42 -12.82
N GLY A 300 5.41 18.02 -11.55
CA GLY A 300 6.40 18.36 -10.52
C GLY A 300 7.70 17.55 -10.58
N PHE A 301 7.66 16.37 -11.22
CA PHE A 301 8.80 15.46 -11.27
C PHE A 301 9.79 15.87 -12.36
N GLU A 302 10.60 16.89 -12.07
CA GLU A 302 11.69 17.30 -12.95
C GLU A 302 12.97 16.50 -12.62
N PRO A 303 13.70 15.98 -13.63
CA PRO A 303 14.92 15.18 -13.41
C PRO A 303 15.93 15.85 -12.48
N VAL A 304 16.16 17.15 -12.65
CA VAL A 304 17.09 17.91 -11.79
C VAL A 304 16.66 17.92 -10.31
N ARG A 305 15.35 17.97 -10.04
CA ARG A 305 14.80 17.93 -8.69
C ARG A 305 14.97 16.54 -8.07
N VAL A 306 14.70 15.49 -8.86
CA VAL A 306 14.86 14.09 -8.42
C VAL A 306 16.32 13.82 -8.03
N VAL A 307 17.29 14.28 -8.83
CA VAL A 307 18.71 14.08 -8.50
C VAL A 307 19.11 14.87 -7.25
N ARG A 308 18.58 16.07 -7.03
CA ARG A 308 18.84 16.81 -5.77
C ARG A 308 18.35 16.05 -4.53
N VAL A 309 17.18 15.40 -4.63
CA VAL A 309 16.67 14.53 -3.55
C VAL A 309 17.59 13.34 -3.36
N LEU A 310 18.03 12.69 -4.43
CA LEU A 310 18.96 11.57 -4.39
C LEU A 310 20.29 11.96 -3.72
N GLU A 311 20.88 13.10 -4.09
CA GLU A 311 22.14 13.61 -3.47
C GLU A 311 21.98 13.83 -1.97
N ALA A 312 20.85 14.42 -1.54
CA ALA A 312 20.56 14.66 -0.13
C ALA A 312 20.28 13.35 0.62
N MET A 313 19.55 12.41 0.00
CA MET A 313 19.25 11.08 0.54
C MET A 313 20.54 10.27 0.77
N LEU A 314 21.51 10.36 -0.15
CA LEU A 314 22.80 9.68 -0.05
C LEU A 314 23.83 10.44 0.81
N GLY A 315 23.45 11.54 1.46
CA GLY A 315 24.35 12.37 2.28
C GLY A 315 25.51 13.00 1.49
N ARG A 316 25.33 13.18 0.16
CA ARG A 316 26.38 13.75 -0.70
C ARG A 316 26.33 15.27 -0.74
N LYS A 317 25.14 15.86 -0.78
CA LYS A 317 24.94 17.30 -0.89
C LYS A 317 23.66 17.77 -0.21
N GLY A 318 23.78 18.64 0.77
CA GLY A 318 22.64 19.25 1.47
C GLY A 318 21.87 18.28 2.38
N LYS A 319 20.81 18.79 2.99
CA LYS A 319 19.85 18.01 3.79
C LYS A 319 18.50 18.00 3.08
N MET A 320 17.78 16.88 3.11
CA MET A 320 16.44 16.76 2.50
C MET A 320 15.45 17.78 3.07
N SER A 321 15.51 18.08 4.36
CA SER A 321 14.65 19.07 5.02
C SER A 321 14.82 20.50 4.50
N GLY A 322 15.97 20.83 3.90
CA GLY A 322 16.26 22.12 3.30
C GLY A 322 15.85 22.24 1.83
N LEU A 323 15.34 21.17 1.21
CA LEU A 323 14.95 21.22 -0.19
C LEU A 323 13.63 21.97 -0.37
N ARG A 324 13.56 22.76 -1.43
CA ARG A 324 12.32 23.40 -1.92
C ARG A 324 11.98 22.78 -3.27
N LEU A 325 10.86 22.06 -3.33
CA LEU A 325 10.40 21.33 -4.50
C LEU A 325 8.95 21.73 -4.82
N PRO A 326 8.73 22.81 -5.59
CA PRO A 326 7.39 23.24 -5.96
C PRO A 326 6.60 22.09 -6.60
N GLY A 327 5.38 21.83 -6.10
CA GLY A 327 4.51 20.78 -6.60
C GLY A 327 4.85 19.35 -6.15
N LEU A 328 5.89 19.17 -5.33
CA LEU A 328 6.27 17.87 -4.78
C LEU A 328 6.39 17.90 -3.25
N GLU A 329 6.20 16.76 -2.62
CA GLU A 329 6.39 16.50 -1.21
C GLU A 329 7.38 15.35 -1.04
N ILE A 330 8.21 15.41 0.01
CA ILE A 330 9.20 14.39 0.36
C ILE A 330 8.78 13.75 1.69
N PHE A 331 8.74 12.43 1.69
CA PHE A 331 8.52 11.62 2.88
C PHE A 331 9.64 10.58 3.05
N ALA A 332 9.89 10.18 4.29
CA ALA A 332 10.59 8.94 4.59
C ALA A 332 9.59 7.87 4.99
N SER A 333 9.76 6.65 4.48
CA SER A 333 9.04 5.50 5.02
C SER A 333 9.50 5.22 6.45
N GLY A 334 8.56 4.91 7.34
CA GLY A 334 8.81 4.70 8.75
C GLY A 334 7.72 3.92 9.44
N ARG A 335 7.67 4.04 10.77
CA ARG A 335 6.69 3.36 11.61
C ARG A 335 6.08 4.32 12.64
N LYS A 336 4.77 4.17 12.84
CA LYS A 336 4.05 4.83 13.94
C LYS A 336 3.15 3.78 14.60
N GLY A 337 3.33 3.54 15.89
CA GLY A 337 2.57 2.49 16.59
C GLY A 337 2.73 1.07 16.00
N GLY A 338 3.90 0.76 15.40
CA GLY A 338 4.16 -0.52 14.74
C GLY A 338 3.68 -0.62 13.30
N LEU A 339 2.76 0.25 12.87
CA LEU A 339 2.23 0.30 11.51
C LEU A 339 3.11 1.16 10.60
N TYR A 340 3.03 0.90 9.30
CA TYR A 340 3.69 1.75 8.30
C TYR A 340 3.23 3.20 8.41
N ASP A 341 4.18 4.13 8.25
CA ASP A 341 3.90 5.55 8.19
C ASP A 341 4.81 6.26 7.19
N LEU A 342 4.36 7.39 6.69
CA LEU A 342 5.13 8.31 5.86
C LEU A 342 5.48 9.56 6.67
N HIS A 343 6.71 9.59 7.19
CA HIS A 343 7.22 10.72 7.95
C HIS A 343 7.50 11.90 7.03
N PRO A 344 6.85 13.05 7.22
CA PRO A 344 7.05 14.21 6.37
C PRO A 344 8.44 14.82 6.56
N ILE A 345 9.19 15.00 5.47
CA ILE A 345 10.51 15.68 5.46
C ILE A 345 10.36 17.09 4.90
N CYS A 346 9.72 17.23 3.75
CA CYS A 346 9.41 18.50 3.13
C CYS A 346 8.01 18.41 2.52
N VAL A 347 7.06 19.03 3.15
CA VAL A 347 5.64 18.88 2.82
C VAL A 347 4.91 20.22 2.93
N HIS A 348 3.81 20.34 2.20
CA HIS A 348 2.89 21.47 2.33
C HIS A 348 1.82 21.17 3.39
N PRO A 349 1.40 22.16 4.18
CA PRO A 349 0.24 22.01 5.06
C PRO A 349 -0.99 21.60 4.25
N LYS A 350 -1.66 20.51 4.65
CA LYS A 350 -2.88 20.02 3.99
C LYS A 350 -3.85 19.42 4.99
N ALA A 351 -5.11 19.81 4.86
CA ALA A 351 -6.23 19.23 5.60
C ALA A 351 -6.31 17.71 5.45
N GLY A 352 -6.07 17.19 4.26
CA GLY A 352 -6.18 15.76 3.96
C GLY A 352 -5.29 14.86 4.80
N ARG A 353 -4.13 15.35 5.29
CA ARG A 353 -3.26 14.55 6.17
C ARG A 353 -3.83 14.42 7.59
N LYS A 354 -4.34 15.51 8.15
CA LYS A 354 -5.00 15.48 9.46
C LYS A 354 -6.27 14.64 9.42
N LEU A 355 -7.02 14.77 8.33
CA LEU A 355 -8.19 13.93 8.10
C LEU A 355 -7.83 12.44 7.97
N GLY A 356 -6.77 12.10 7.24
CA GLY A 356 -6.30 10.71 7.14
C GLY A 356 -5.82 10.16 8.50
N ALA A 357 -5.11 10.96 9.29
CA ALA A 357 -4.67 10.58 10.65
C ALA A 357 -5.87 10.36 11.58
N TYR A 358 -6.89 11.21 11.49
CA TYR A 358 -8.15 11.01 12.23
C TYR A 358 -8.83 9.69 11.83
N TRP A 359 -8.98 9.40 10.54
CA TRP A 359 -9.58 8.14 10.09
C TRP A 359 -8.76 6.92 10.48
N GLN A 360 -7.44 7.02 10.50
CA GLN A 360 -6.58 5.93 10.98
C GLN A 360 -6.83 5.64 12.46
N ALA A 361 -6.85 6.68 13.32
CA ALA A 361 -7.13 6.53 14.74
C ALA A 361 -8.56 5.97 14.97
N PHE A 362 -9.55 6.47 14.21
CA PHE A 362 -10.92 6.00 14.28
C PHE A 362 -11.04 4.50 13.98
N TRP A 363 -10.45 4.00 12.89
CA TRP A 363 -10.55 2.60 12.52
C TRP A 363 -9.76 1.68 13.47
N LEU A 364 -8.63 2.12 13.98
CA LEU A 364 -7.91 1.38 15.02
C LEU A 364 -8.78 1.23 16.27
N HIS A 365 -9.45 2.28 16.70
CA HIS A 365 -10.39 2.22 17.83
C HIS A 365 -11.60 1.35 17.51
N ALA A 366 -12.26 1.57 16.39
CA ALA A 366 -13.47 0.85 15.98
C ALA A 366 -13.29 -0.67 15.87
N PHE A 367 -12.06 -1.13 15.58
CA PHE A 367 -11.70 -2.56 15.51
C PHE A 367 -10.88 -3.04 16.70
N GLY A 368 -10.87 -2.28 17.80
CA GLY A 368 -10.30 -2.71 19.09
C GLY A 368 -8.78 -2.73 19.18
N LEU A 369 -8.08 -2.03 18.26
CA LEU A 369 -6.61 -1.94 18.23
C LEU A 369 -6.07 -0.58 18.70
N GLY A 370 -6.90 0.42 18.90
CA GLY A 370 -6.55 1.77 19.33
C GLY A 370 -7.39 2.23 20.52
N SER A 371 -6.95 3.30 21.19
CA SER A 371 -7.68 3.87 22.32
C SER A 371 -8.68 4.95 21.88
N ARG A 372 -9.67 5.21 22.74
CA ARG A 372 -10.58 6.34 22.61
C ARG A 372 -9.83 7.68 22.63
N ASP A 373 -8.81 7.78 23.48
CA ASP A 373 -8.02 9.01 23.65
C ASP A 373 -7.22 9.35 22.40
N ASP A 374 -6.70 8.36 21.66
CA ASP A 374 -6.05 8.60 20.37
C ASP A 374 -7.01 9.20 19.34
N CYS A 375 -8.27 8.74 19.31
CA CYS A 375 -9.31 9.30 18.45
C CYS A 375 -9.63 10.75 18.82
N LEU A 376 -9.81 11.04 20.11
CA LEU A 376 -10.09 12.38 20.62
C LEU A 376 -8.92 13.33 20.33
N ALA A 377 -7.68 12.86 20.48
CA ALA A 377 -6.50 13.65 20.15
C ALA A 377 -6.45 13.98 18.65
N ALA A 378 -6.68 12.99 17.80
CA ALA A 378 -6.68 13.17 16.35
C ALA A 378 -7.84 14.07 15.86
N ALA A 379 -9.02 14.00 16.51
CA ALA A 379 -10.16 14.87 16.23
C ALA A 379 -9.86 16.33 16.62
N ARG A 380 -9.25 16.56 17.79
CA ARG A 380 -8.80 17.91 18.23
C ARG A 380 -7.77 18.48 17.25
N GLU A 381 -6.76 17.72 16.87
CA GLU A 381 -5.76 18.17 15.90
C GLU A 381 -6.37 18.51 14.53
N LEU A 382 -7.40 17.78 14.11
CA LEU A 382 -8.13 18.08 12.88
C LEU A 382 -8.91 19.38 13.00
N ARG A 383 -9.61 19.60 14.10
CA ARG A 383 -10.38 20.82 14.38
C ARG A 383 -9.49 22.06 14.47
N GLU A 384 -8.41 21.99 15.26
CA GLU A 384 -7.45 23.08 15.40
C GLU A 384 -6.81 23.48 14.05
N ALA A 385 -6.53 22.50 13.21
CA ALA A 385 -5.95 22.76 11.89
C ALA A 385 -6.99 23.24 10.86
N HIS A 386 -8.24 22.77 10.95
CA HIS A 386 -9.28 22.94 9.92
C HIS A 386 -10.70 22.85 10.52
N GLU A 387 -11.11 23.84 11.31
CA GLU A 387 -12.39 23.87 12.01
C GLU A 387 -13.59 23.62 11.09
N GLY A 388 -13.70 24.35 9.97
CA GLY A 388 -14.80 24.18 9.01
C GLY A 388 -14.87 22.78 8.35
N LEU A 389 -13.74 22.06 8.29
CA LEU A 389 -13.75 20.67 7.85
C LEU A 389 -14.31 19.74 8.92
N ALA A 390 -13.95 19.94 10.19
CA ALA A 390 -14.49 19.16 11.30
C ALA A 390 -16.01 19.34 11.44
N GLU A 391 -16.50 20.58 11.33
CA GLU A 391 -17.94 20.89 11.31
C GLU A 391 -18.66 20.23 10.12
N SER A 392 -18.08 20.32 8.92
CA SER A 392 -18.64 19.68 7.71
C SER A 392 -18.71 18.16 7.83
N LEU A 393 -17.71 17.55 8.48
CA LEU A 393 -17.72 16.11 8.78
C LEU A 393 -18.83 15.75 9.76
N ALA A 394 -18.98 16.50 10.86
CA ALA A 394 -20.04 16.27 11.84
C ALA A 394 -21.44 16.41 11.22
N ALA A 395 -21.68 17.47 10.44
CA ALA A 395 -22.93 17.66 9.73
C ALA A 395 -23.22 16.54 8.70
N GLY A 396 -22.17 16.09 7.97
CA GLY A 396 -22.26 14.98 7.03
C GLY A 396 -22.55 13.66 7.74
N ALA A 397 -21.91 13.38 8.87
CA ALA A 397 -22.13 12.18 9.67
C ALA A 397 -23.54 12.15 10.29
N LEU A 398 -24.06 13.27 10.77
CA LEU A 398 -25.42 13.35 11.26
C LEU A 398 -26.44 13.05 10.17
N ARG A 399 -26.24 13.58 8.97
CA ARG A 399 -27.08 13.27 7.81
C ARG A 399 -26.98 11.78 7.44
N PHE A 400 -25.76 11.24 7.40
CA PHE A 400 -25.54 9.80 7.14
C PHE A 400 -26.25 8.93 8.21
N PHE A 401 -26.12 9.26 9.49
CA PHE A 401 -26.80 8.56 10.58
C PHE A 401 -28.33 8.54 10.41
N ARG A 402 -28.93 9.69 10.08
CA ARG A 402 -30.38 9.77 9.82
C ARG A 402 -30.79 8.90 8.63
N LEU A 403 -30.03 8.90 7.56
CA LEU A 403 -30.27 8.04 6.39
C LEU A 403 -30.15 6.57 6.75
N ALA A 404 -29.10 6.16 7.46
CA ALA A 404 -28.89 4.79 7.88
C ALA A 404 -29.95 4.28 8.84
N SER A 405 -30.47 5.16 9.73
CA SER A 405 -31.55 4.84 10.67
C SER A 405 -32.90 4.66 9.97
N ALA A 406 -33.18 5.45 8.93
CA ALA A 406 -34.44 5.44 8.20
C ALA A 406 -34.48 4.46 7.00
N ALA A 407 -33.32 3.98 6.56
CA ALA A 407 -33.26 3.15 5.36
C ALA A 407 -33.79 1.74 5.62
N SER A 408 -34.87 1.39 4.93
CA SER A 408 -35.33 0.00 4.79
C SER A 408 -34.57 -0.74 3.67
N ASP A 409 -33.99 0.00 2.72
CA ASP A 409 -33.33 -0.50 1.51
C ASP A 409 -31.82 -0.20 1.55
N PRO A 410 -30.95 -1.23 1.54
CA PRO A 410 -29.50 -1.10 1.52
C PRO A 410 -28.96 -0.40 0.28
N ASP A 411 -29.58 -0.66 -0.87
CA ASP A 411 -29.17 -0.06 -2.14
C ASP A 411 -29.33 1.46 -2.14
N ARG A 412 -30.24 1.98 -1.31
CA ARG A 412 -30.36 3.41 -1.10
C ARG A 412 -29.12 4.00 -0.41
N LEU A 413 -28.58 3.34 0.63
CA LEU A 413 -27.35 3.78 1.29
C LEU A 413 -26.15 3.75 0.36
N VAL A 414 -26.09 2.75 -0.53
CA VAL A 414 -25.01 2.63 -1.54
C VAL A 414 -25.16 3.73 -2.60
N ARG A 415 -26.37 4.04 -3.05
CA ARG A 415 -26.62 5.15 -4.01
C ARG A 415 -26.30 6.51 -3.41
N GLU A 416 -26.63 6.73 -2.14
CA GLU A 416 -26.35 7.98 -1.40
C GLU A 416 -24.86 8.16 -1.14
N TRP A 417 -24.05 7.10 -1.24
CA TRP A 417 -22.59 7.20 -1.09
C TRP A 417 -21.96 8.12 -2.13
N ASP A 418 -22.35 8.05 -3.39
CA ASP A 418 -21.78 8.92 -4.44
C ASP A 418 -22.06 10.41 -4.19
N VAL A 419 -23.10 10.73 -3.43
CA VAL A 419 -23.48 12.09 -3.02
C VAL A 419 -22.79 12.50 -1.71
N THR A 420 -22.19 11.56 -0.98
CA THR A 420 -21.53 11.84 0.31
C THR A 420 -20.23 12.61 0.10
N SER A 421 -19.95 13.56 1.01
CA SER A 421 -18.68 14.29 1.04
C SER A 421 -17.49 13.33 0.97
N LEU A 422 -16.49 13.63 0.13
CA LEU A 422 -15.26 12.85 0.03
C LEU A 422 -14.58 12.62 1.39
N ALA A 423 -14.74 13.55 2.32
CA ALA A 423 -14.18 13.47 3.66
C ALA A 423 -14.85 12.38 4.53
N LEU A 424 -16.14 12.08 4.29
CA LEU A 424 -16.93 11.08 5.02
C LEU A 424 -16.92 9.70 4.34
N ARG A 425 -16.44 9.60 3.11
CA ARG A 425 -16.39 8.33 2.36
C ARG A 425 -15.72 7.16 3.07
N PRO A 426 -14.69 7.32 3.92
CA PRO A 426 -14.18 6.19 4.70
C PRO A 426 -15.27 5.49 5.50
N LEU A 427 -16.15 6.23 6.18
CA LEU A 427 -17.26 5.66 6.96
C LEU A 427 -18.38 5.11 6.05
N SER A 428 -18.86 5.90 5.08
CA SER A 428 -19.98 5.48 4.22
C SER A 428 -19.59 4.32 3.30
N GLY A 429 -18.35 4.27 2.82
CA GLY A 429 -17.86 3.17 2.00
C GLY A 429 -17.72 1.87 2.80
N TYR A 430 -17.19 1.92 4.02
CA TYR A 430 -17.17 0.77 4.91
C TYR A 430 -18.60 0.28 5.21
N ALA A 431 -19.50 1.19 5.55
CA ALA A 431 -20.89 0.86 5.83
C ALA A 431 -21.57 0.13 4.65
N ALA A 432 -21.34 0.59 3.42
CA ALA A 432 -21.87 -0.05 2.22
C ALA A 432 -21.36 -1.50 2.06
N VAL A 433 -20.05 -1.71 2.26
CA VAL A 433 -19.45 -3.05 2.20
C VAL A 433 -20.00 -3.94 3.32
N HIS A 434 -19.99 -3.45 4.56
CA HIS A 434 -20.46 -4.20 5.71
C HIS A 434 -21.93 -4.63 5.61
N LEU A 435 -22.80 -3.71 5.23
CA LEU A 435 -24.22 -4.02 5.02
C LEU A 435 -24.41 -5.06 3.90
N SER A 436 -23.76 -4.89 2.77
CA SER A 436 -23.83 -5.86 1.65
C SER A 436 -23.27 -7.23 2.07
N ASN A 437 -22.17 -7.27 2.80
CA ASN A 437 -21.54 -8.51 3.24
C ASN A 437 -22.41 -9.32 4.23
N HIS A 438 -23.28 -8.65 4.98
CA HIS A 438 -24.13 -9.22 6.03
C HIS A 438 -25.64 -9.17 5.72
N ASP A 439 -26.03 -9.11 4.43
CA ASP A 439 -27.40 -9.09 3.93
C ASP A 439 -28.29 -8.06 4.65
N CYS A 440 -27.70 -6.93 5.05
CA CYS A 440 -28.39 -5.85 5.77
C CYS A 440 -29.15 -6.28 7.03
N SER A 441 -28.63 -7.30 7.68
CA SER A 441 -29.16 -7.83 8.94
C SER A 441 -29.31 -6.74 10.02
N SER A 442 -30.20 -6.95 11.00
CA SER A 442 -30.35 -6.02 12.11
C SER A 442 -29.03 -5.81 12.88
N ALA A 443 -28.15 -6.82 12.91
CA ALA A 443 -26.84 -6.71 13.56
C ALA A 443 -25.91 -5.80 12.78
N SER A 444 -25.80 -5.96 11.45
CA SER A 444 -24.97 -5.11 10.58
C SER A 444 -25.43 -3.67 10.57
N ARG A 445 -26.76 -3.43 10.57
CA ARG A 445 -27.32 -2.08 10.69
C ARG A 445 -26.95 -1.42 12.01
N ARG A 446 -27.10 -2.13 13.15
CA ARG A 446 -26.68 -1.61 14.47
C ARG A 446 -25.19 -1.25 14.46
N ARG A 447 -24.32 -2.12 13.91
CA ARG A 447 -22.88 -1.85 13.80
C ARG A 447 -22.60 -0.53 13.06
N VAL A 448 -23.23 -0.31 11.91
CA VAL A 448 -23.06 0.93 11.12
C VAL A 448 -23.56 2.15 11.89
N LEU A 449 -24.69 2.06 12.60
CA LEU A 449 -25.20 3.15 13.43
C LEU A 449 -24.27 3.47 14.58
N THR A 450 -23.76 2.45 15.31
CA THR A 450 -22.77 2.62 16.38
C THR A 450 -21.51 3.35 15.88
N LEU A 451 -20.97 2.94 14.73
CA LEU A 451 -19.79 3.61 14.13
C LEU A 451 -20.08 5.09 13.79
N ALA A 452 -21.28 5.40 13.29
CA ALA A 452 -21.66 6.77 13.00
C ALA A 452 -21.85 7.61 14.28
N GLU A 453 -22.42 7.02 15.36
CA GLU A 453 -22.56 7.66 16.67
C GLU A 453 -21.19 7.93 17.31
N GLU A 454 -20.28 6.95 17.30
CA GLU A 454 -18.92 7.11 17.81
C GLU A 454 -18.17 8.23 17.07
N HIS A 455 -18.26 8.25 15.74
CA HIS A 455 -17.66 9.28 14.89
C HIS A 455 -18.18 10.68 15.26
N LEU A 456 -19.52 10.82 15.41
CA LEU A 456 -20.15 12.07 15.88
C LEU A 456 -19.68 12.46 17.28
N GLY A 457 -19.60 11.49 18.19
CA GLY A 457 -19.14 11.71 19.56
C GLY A 457 -17.70 12.22 19.63
N PHE A 458 -16.79 11.72 18.80
CA PHE A 458 -15.42 12.23 18.74
C PHE A 458 -15.33 13.66 18.20
N LEU A 459 -16.11 13.97 17.18
CA LEU A 459 -16.11 15.32 16.59
C LEU A 459 -16.83 16.34 17.46
N SER A 460 -17.75 15.96 18.33
CA SER A 460 -18.43 16.89 19.25
C SER A 460 -17.67 17.17 20.54
N GLN A 461 -16.79 16.26 20.97
CA GLN A 461 -15.99 16.37 22.19
C GLN A 461 -14.57 16.92 21.96
N SER A 462 -14.20 17.14 20.71
CA SER A 462 -12.87 17.66 20.29
C SER A 462 -12.82 19.23 20.24
#